data_f22818f00cd2361c06713b248a677b36
#
_entry.id   f22818f00cd2361c06713b248a677b36
#
_cell.length_a   1.000
_cell.length_b   1.000
_cell.length_c   1.000
_cell.angle_alpha   90.00
_cell.angle_beta   90.00
_cell.angle_gamma   90.00
#
_symmetry.space_group_name_H-M   'P 1'
#
loop_
_entity.id
_entity.type
_entity.pdbx_description
1 polymer ?
#
loop_
_entity_poly.entity_id
_entity_poly.type
_entity_poly.pdbx_seq_one_letter_code
_entity_poly.pdbx_strand_id
1 'polypeptide(L)'
;MYKRQAYDEQGREWKFQKDVSIAGIDSEKCEMVTPILNYSDIETLQELVRILRKAGAKSDSTRGCGVHIHIGAKGHTAKTIRNLANIMASHEQLLIDALNLDEVRIRRYCKTVDPRFLEQVNRTRPETMSQLADVWYKSHDENYGRSHHYNGSRYHMLSLHATFTKGTVEFRLFQFDKPANGKQNGLHAGQLKSYIQLCLALSQMAKEVKSASAKPQQTENPKYAMRTWLLRLGFIGDEFKTARDVFTNRLSGDTAFRNGRVA
;
A
#
# COMPACT_ATOMS: atom_id res chain seq x y z
N MET A 1 -16.75 17.88 -14.00
CA MET A 1 -15.54 17.29 -13.37
C MET A 1 -14.33 17.89 -14.06
N TYR A 2 -13.52 18.71 -13.38
CA TYR A 2 -12.34 19.23 -14.04
C TYR A 2 -11.23 18.18 -14.07
N LYS A 3 -10.54 18.09 -15.17
CA LYS A 3 -9.41 17.20 -15.38
C LYS A 3 -8.32 18.01 -16.08
N ARG A 4 -7.13 18.04 -15.50
CA ARG A 4 -5.95 18.63 -16.11
C ARG A 4 -4.94 17.54 -16.39
N GLN A 5 -4.16 17.73 -17.42
CA GLN A 5 -3.11 16.82 -17.87
C GLN A 5 -1.81 17.60 -17.97
N ALA A 6 -0.73 16.95 -17.61
CA ALA A 6 0.63 17.40 -17.87
C ALA A 6 1.41 16.25 -18.50
N TYR A 7 2.44 16.55 -19.22
CA TYR A 7 3.29 15.57 -19.88
C TYR A 7 4.72 15.75 -19.38
N ASP A 8 5.38 14.64 -19.07
CA ASP A 8 6.80 14.67 -18.76
C ASP A 8 7.68 14.69 -20.01
N GLU A 9 8.99 14.74 -19.84
CA GLU A 9 9.96 14.80 -20.94
C GLU A 9 9.92 13.55 -21.85
N GLN A 10 9.38 12.43 -21.35
CA GLN A 10 9.14 11.22 -22.13
C GLN A 10 7.78 11.19 -22.82
N GLY A 11 7.00 12.28 -22.70
CA GLY A 11 5.65 12.38 -23.26
C GLY A 11 4.59 11.55 -22.52
N ARG A 12 4.89 11.06 -21.30
CA ARG A 12 3.93 10.29 -20.50
C ARG A 12 2.94 11.22 -19.80
N GLU A 13 1.67 10.85 -19.81
CA GLU A 13 0.58 11.66 -19.28
C GLU A 13 0.45 11.55 -17.76
N TRP A 14 0.52 12.68 -17.05
CA TRP A 14 0.19 12.86 -15.65
C TRP A 14 -1.18 13.53 -15.55
N LYS A 15 -2.08 12.97 -14.72
CA LYS A 15 -3.46 13.48 -14.59
C LYS A 15 -3.67 14.10 -13.23
N PHE A 16 -4.38 15.21 -13.22
CA PHE A 16 -4.88 15.89 -12.03
C PHE A 16 -6.39 15.95 -12.16
N GLN A 17 -7.09 15.21 -11.31
CA GLN A 17 -8.53 15.06 -11.39
C GLN A 17 -9.18 15.31 -10.04
N LYS A 18 -10.43 15.79 -10.04
CA LYS A 18 -11.20 15.99 -8.83
C LYS A 18 -11.52 14.64 -8.20
N ASP A 19 -11.17 14.47 -6.92
CA ASP A 19 -11.63 13.36 -6.09
C ASP A 19 -12.65 13.87 -5.05
N VAL A 20 -13.90 13.45 -5.20
CA VAL A 20 -15.01 13.87 -4.34
C VAL A 20 -14.91 13.31 -2.91
N SER A 21 -14.10 12.28 -2.68
CA SER A 21 -13.89 11.69 -1.36
C SER A 21 -12.99 12.53 -0.45
N ILE A 22 -12.21 13.44 -1.01
CA ILE A 22 -11.33 14.34 -0.27
C ILE A 22 -12.16 15.42 0.42
N ALA A 23 -11.85 15.70 1.69
CA ALA A 23 -12.47 16.80 2.43
C ALA A 23 -11.91 18.16 2.02
N GLY A 24 -12.77 19.18 1.95
CA GLY A 24 -12.41 20.55 1.56
C GLY A 24 -13.37 21.14 0.55
N ILE A 25 -13.05 22.31 0.02
CA ILE A 25 -13.83 22.96 -1.05
C ILE A 25 -13.52 22.30 -2.40
N ASP A 26 -14.52 22.20 -3.22
CA ASP A 26 -14.49 21.43 -4.48
C ASP A 26 -13.36 21.82 -5.45
N SER A 27 -12.97 23.10 -5.48
CA SER A 27 -11.90 23.61 -6.33
C SER A 27 -10.50 23.19 -5.87
N GLU A 28 -10.35 22.71 -4.63
CA GLU A 28 -9.05 22.31 -4.03
C GLU A 28 -8.87 20.80 -3.97
N LYS A 29 -9.93 20.02 -4.25
CA LYS A 29 -9.89 18.55 -4.19
C LYS A 29 -9.21 18.00 -5.44
N CYS A 30 -8.04 17.39 -5.27
CA CYS A 30 -7.26 16.90 -6.40
C CYS A 30 -6.64 15.55 -6.09
N GLU A 31 -6.82 14.58 -6.97
CA GLU A 31 -6.06 13.35 -7.06
C GLU A 31 -5.03 13.49 -8.19
N MET A 32 -3.77 13.23 -7.87
CA MET A 32 -2.71 13.11 -8.86
C MET A 32 -2.57 11.64 -9.26
N VAL A 33 -2.72 11.34 -10.55
CA VAL A 33 -2.54 10.00 -11.11
C VAL A 33 -1.30 10.01 -12.00
N THR A 34 -0.34 9.17 -11.66
CA THR A 34 0.92 9.04 -12.42
C THR A 34 0.71 8.20 -13.67
N PRO A 35 1.56 8.34 -14.70
CA PRO A 35 1.72 7.32 -15.72
C PRO A 35 2.29 6.02 -15.12
N ILE A 36 2.48 5.00 -15.95
CA ILE A 36 3.27 3.82 -15.57
C ILE A 36 4.73 4.25 -15.41
N LEU A 37 5.25 4.04 -14.20
CA LEU A 37 6.61 4.43 -13.81
C LEU A 37 7.50 3.21 -13.64
N ASN A 38 8.80 3.40 -13.85
CA ASN A 38 9.87 2.47 -13.50
C ASN A 38 10.55 2.89 -12.19
N TYR A 39 11.38 2.02 -11.63
CA TYR A 39 12.09 2.35 -10.38
C TYR A 39 12.99 3.58 -10.51
N SER A 40 13.58 3.80 -11.68
CA SER A 40 14.40 4.99 -12.00
C SER A 40 13.61 6.30 -11.96
N ASP A 41 12.29 6.27 -12.07
CA ASP A 41 11.43 7.47 -12.02
C ASP A 41 11.14 7.94 -10.57
N ILE A 42 11.58 7.20 -9.55
CA ILE A 42 11.27 7.53 -8.15
C ILE A 42 11.83 8.91 -7.76
N GLU A 43 13.01 9.27 -8.23
CA GLU A 43 13.59 10.58 -7.94
C GLU A 43 12.76 11.71 -8.53
N THR A 44 12.30 11.57 -9.77
CA THR A 44 11.38 12.52 -10.43
C THR A 44 10.08 12.65 -9.64
N LEU A 45 9.51 11.52 -9.21
CA LEU A 45 8.30 11.51 -8.39
C LEU A 45 8.52 12.19 -7.03
N GLN A 46 9.66 11.97 -6.39
CA GLN A 46 10.01 12.62 -5.13
C GLN A 46 10.19 14.14 -5.30
N GLU A 47 10.80 14.57 -6.40
CA GLU A 47 10.96 15.98 -6.73
C GLU A 47 9.59 16.65 -6.95
N LEU A 48 8.70 16.03 -7.70
CA LEU A 48 7.34 16.50 -7.88
C LEU A 48 6.60 16.66 -6.54
N VAL A 49 6.72 15.69 -5.64
CA VAL A 49 6.12 15.79 -4.29
C VAL A 49 6.70 16.98 -3.50
N ARG A 50 8.00 17.25 -3.62
CA ARG A 50 8.63 18.41 -2.96
C ARG A 50 8.12 19.73 -3.57
N ILE A 51 7.97 19.80 -4.90
CA ILE A 51 7.42 20.97 -5.60
C ILE A 51 5.98 21.23 -5.16
N LEU A 52 5.12 20.21 -5.18
CA LEU A 52 3.73 20.30 -4.74
C LEU A 52 3.64 20.77 -3.27
N ARG A 53 4.45 20.21 -2.39
CA ARG A 53 4.53 20.62 -0.99
C ARG A 53 4.95 22.09 -0.84
N LYS A 54 5.97 22.52 -1.60
CA LYS A 54 6.45 23.92 -1.61
C LYS A 54 5.38 24.87 -2.14
N ALA A 55 4.58 24.44 -3.10
CA ALA A 55 3.44 25.19 -3.64
C ALA A 55 2.21 25.20 -2.71
N GLY A 56 2.29 24.59 -1.53
CA GLY A 56 1.22 24.61 -0.52
C GLY A 56 0.20 23.47 -0.62
N ALA A 57 0.42 22.48 -1.49
CA ALA A 57 -0.44 21.30 -1.55
C ALA A 57 -0.43 20.54 -0.21
N LYS A 58 -1.58 20.00 0.18
CA LYS A 58 -1.79 19.27 1.43
C LYS A 58 -2.34 17.89 1.14
N SER A 59 -1.81 16.88 1.83
CA SER A 59 -2.30 15.50 1.73
C SER A 59 -2.05 14.78 3.04
N ASP A 60 -3.12 14.45 3.74
CA ASP A 60 -3.08 13.68 4.99
C ASP A 60 -4.43 12.99 5.24
N SER A 61 -4.48 12.07 6.21
CA SER A 61 -5.68 11.29 6.51
C SER A 61 -6.84 12.12 7.05
N THR A 62 -6.58 13.28 7.69
CA THR A 62 -7.66 14.16 8.21
C THR A 62 -8.49 14.76 7.10
N ARG A 63 -7.95 14.80 5.88
CA ARG A 63 -8.63 15.26 4.66
C ARG A 63 -9.23 14.13 3.85
N GLY A 64 -9.16 12.89 4.33
CA GLY A 64 -9.55 11.71 3.57
C GLY A 64 -8.58 11.32 2.46
N CYS A 65 -7.40 11.95 2.40
CA CYS A 65 -6.39 11.62 1.39
C CYS A 65 -5.77 10.25 1.65
N GLY A 66 -5.46 9.54 0.59
CA GLY A 66 -4.74 8.29 0.62
C GLY A 66 -3.70 8.19 -0.49
N VAL A 67 -2.80 7.23 -0.37
CA VAL A 67 -1.85 6.89 -1.42
C VAL A 67 -2.15 5.46 -1.86
N HIS A 68 -2.45 5.29 -3.14
CA HIS A 68 -2.69 3.99 -3.77
C HIS A 68 -1.52 3.67 -4.68
N ILE A 69 -0.96 2.47 -4.53
CA ILE A 69 0.18 2.03 -5.32
C ILE A 69 -0.21 0.78 -6.10
N HIS A 70 -0.09 0.86 -7.40
CA HIS A 70 -0.34 -0.24 -8.32
C HIS A 70 0.99 -0.83 -8.80
N ILE A 71 1.21 -2.10 -8.53
CA ILE A 71 2.35 -2.86 -9.06
C ILE A 71 1.86 -3.77 -10.18
N GLY A 72 2.55 -3.79 -11.32
CA GLY A 72 2.19 -4.67 -12.43
C GLY A 72 2.08 -6.14 -11.99
N ALA A 73 0.97 -6.80 -12.32
CA ALA A 73 0.73 -8.19 -11.93
C ALA A 73 1.44 -9.20 -12.86
N LYS A 74 2.18 -8.76 -13.86
CA LYS A 74 2.95 -9.64 -14.74
C LYS A 74 3.89 -10.53 -13.94
N GLY A 75 3.88 -11.83 -14.22
CA GLY A 75 4.67 -12.83 -13.49
C GLY A 75 4.05 -13.33 -12.18
N HIS A 76 2.89 -12.80 -11.78
CA HIS A 76 2.08 -13.41 -10.74
C HIS A 76 1.20 -14.53 -11.29
N THR A 77 1.03 -15.58 -10.50
CA THR A 77 0.07 -16.67 -10.67
C THR A 77 -0.93 -16.63 -9.51
N ALA A 78 -2.01 -17.40 -9.58
CA ALA A 78 -2.96 -17.51 -8.48
C ALA A 78 -2.26 -17.92 -7.16
N LYS A 79 -1.27 -18.82 -7.23
CA LYS A 79 -0.44 -19.22 -6.09
C LYS A 79 0.34 -18.05 -5.49
N THR A 80 1.01 -17.25 -6.31
CA THR A 80 1.83 -16.13 -5.81
C THR A 80 0.97 -14.98 -5.29
N ILE A 81 -0.21 -14.73 -5.84
CA ILE A 81 -1.19 -13.78 -5.28
C ILE A 81 -1.74 -14.30 -3.94
N ARG A 82 -2.01 -15.60 -3.80
CA ARG A 82 -2.36 -16.19 -2.50
C ARG A 82 -1.23 -16.00 -1.48
N ASN A 83 0.04 -16.21 -1.86
CA ASN A 83 1.18 -15.93 -0.99
C ASN A 83 1.19 -14.46 -0.56
N LEU A 84 0.97 -13.54 -1.50
CA LEU A 84 0.93 -12.11 -1.20
C LEU A 84 -0.18 -11.76 -0.20
N ALA A 85 -1.39 -12.31 -0.39
CA ALA A 85 -2.50 -12.10 0.55
C ALA A 85 -2.16 -12.64 1.95
N ASN A 86 -1.53 -13.81 2.04
CA ASN A 86 -1.10 -14.38 3.31
C ASN A 86 0.01 -13.55 3.97
N ILE A 87 1.00 -13.06 3.21
CA ILE A 87 2.05 -12.17 3.72
C ILE A 87 1.44 -10.88 4.25
N MET A 88 0.51 -10.27 3.51
CA MET A 88 -0.20 -9.08 3.97
C MET A 88 -0.95 -9.37 5.27
N ALA A 89 -1.82 -10.36 5.30
CA ALA A 89 -2.63 -10.69 6.48
C ALA A 89 -1.77 -10.94 7.73
N SER A 90 -0.62 -11.59 7.58
CA SER A 90 0.27 -11.88 8.71
C SER A 90 1.02 -10.65 9.27
N HIS A 91 1.05 -9.53 8.53
CA HIS A 91 1.80 -8.32 8.91
C HIS A 91 0.94 -7.04 8.95
N GLU A 92 -0.37 -7.13 8.68
CA GLU A 92 -1.26 -5.96 8.64
C GLU A 92 -1.23 -5.14 9.92
N GLN A 93 -1.36 -5.78 11.08
CA GLN A 93 -1.33 -5.07 12.36
C GLN A 93 -0.01 -4.33 12.55
N LEU A 94 1.09 -4.98 12.23
CA LEU A 94 2.42 -4.37 12.33
C LEU A 94 2.57 -3.15 11.40
N LEU A 95 1.98 -3.20 10.21
CA LEU A 95 1.94 -2.05 9.29
C LEU A 95 1.00 -0.94 9.77
N ILE A 96 -0.16 -1.29 10.33
CA ILE A 96 -1.10 -0.32 10.93
C ILE A 96 -0.38 0.47 12.02
N ASP A 97 0.29 -0.21 12.93
CA ASP A 97 1.01 0.40 14.05
C ASP A 97 2.20 1.24 13.57
N ALA A 98 3.03 0.69 12.67
CA ALA A 98 4.21 1.36 12.13
C ALA A 98 3.89 2.66 11.38
N LEU A 99 2.79 2.67 10.63
CA LEU A 99 2.36 3.80 9.83
C LEU A 99 1.34 4.68 10.54
N ASN A 100 0.91 4.31 11.75
CA ASN A 100 -0.14 4.99 12.50
C ASN A 100 -1.36 5.29 11.60
N LEU A 101 -1.88 4.24 10.97
CA LEU A 101 -2.95 4.38 9.99
C LEU A 101 -4.23 4.88 10.66
N ASP A 102 -4.91 5.78 9.98
CA ASP A 102 -6.16 6.34 10.48
C ASP A 102 -7.29 5.29 10.51
N GLU A 103 -7.92 5.10 11.68
CA GLU A 103 -8.94 4.09 11.89
C GLU A 103 -10.20 4.27 11.01
N VAL A 104 -10.60 5.51 10.76
CA VAL A 104 -11.76 5.80 9.88
C VAL A 104 -11.43 5.37 8.46
N ARG A 105 -10.19 5.61 8.05
CA ARG A 105 -9.70 5.20 6.75
C ARG A 105 -9.63 3.67 6.63
N ILE A 106 -9.11 2.98 7.65
CA ILE A 106 -9.08 1.51 7.70
C ILE A 106 -10.49 0.95 7.53
N ARG A 107 -11.46 1.44 8.29
CA ARG A 107 -12.84 0.94 8.24
C ARG A 107 -13.54 1.19 6.90
N ARG A 108 -13.26 2.31 6.23
CA ARG A 108 -14.00 2.75 5.03
C ARG A 108 -13.32 2.39 3.73
N TYR A 109 -12.00 2.55 3.63
CA TYR A 109 -11.30 2.60 2.34
C TYR A 109 -10.19 1.57 2.18
N CYS A 110 -9.68 1.01 3.28
CA CYS A 110 -8.58 0.06 3.24
C CYS A 110 -8.67 -0.95 4.41
N LYS A 111 -9.77 -1.71 4.45
CA LYS A 111 -9.96 -2.80 5.40
C LYS A 111 -8.79 -3.79 5.30
N THR A 112 -8.53 -4.51 6.37
CA THR A 112 -7.61 -5.67 6.36
C THR A 112 -8.06 -6.71 5.35
N VAL A 113 -7.21 -7.65 5.01
CA VAL A 113 -7.58 -8.76 4.11
C VAL A 113 -8.76 -9.54 4.73
N ASP A 114 -9.81 -9.75 3.95
CA ASP A 114 -11.04 -10.39 4.45
C ASP A 114 -10.76 -11.81 4.94
N PRO A 115 -11.11 -12.17 6.19
CA PRO A 115 -10.88 -13.51 6.74
C PRO A 115 -11.57 -14.61 5.94
N ARG A 116 -12.76 -14.35 5.36
CA ARG A 116 -13.49 -15.31 4.51
C ARG A 116 -12.70 -15.58 3.23
N PHE A 117 -12.11 -14.52 2.65
CA PHE A 117 -11.23 -14.70 1.50
C PHE A 117 -10.00 -15.52 1.85
N LEU A 118 -9.32 -15.21 2.98
CA LEU A 118 -8.15 -15.97 3.42
C LEU A 118 -8.46 -17.44 3.67
N GLU A 119 -9.57 -17.73 4.33
CA GLU A 119 -10.02 -19.11 4.55
C GLU A 119 -10.25 -19.83 3.21
N GLN A 120 -11.05 -19.24 2.34
CA GLN A 120 -11.41 -19.86 1.06
C GLN A 120 -10.20 -20.04 0.14
N VAL A 121 -9.36 -19.02 -0.03
CA VAL A 121 -8.19 -19.09 -0.93
C VAL A 121 -7.15 -20.10 -0.45
N ASN A 122 -7.00 -20.28 0.87
CA ASN A 122 -6.08 -21.26 1.42
C ASN A 122 -6.64 -22.69 1.42
N ARG A 123 -7.97 -22.84 1.54
CA ARG A 123 -8.66 -24.13 1.44
C ARG A 123 -8.72 -24.62 0.01
N THR A 124 -9.17 -23.78 -0.93
CA THR A 124 -9.42 -24.19 -2.32
C THR A 124 -8.17 -24.18 -3.19
N ARG A 125 -7.17 -23.37 -2.84
CA ARG A 125 -5.89 -23.23 -3.55
C ARG A 125 -6.08 -23.06 -5.07
N PRO A 126 -6.75 -21.99 -5.52
CA PRO A 126 -7.02 -21.78 -6.93
C PRO A 126 -5.74 -21.84 -7.76
N GLU A 127 -5.80 -22.51 -8.90
CA GLU A 127 -4.66 -22.71 -9.81
C GLU A 127 -4.60 -21.64 -10.90
N THR A 128 -5.76 -21.10 -11.28
CA THR A 128 -5.88 -20.08 -12.33
C THR A 128 -6.31 -18.73 -11.75
N MET A 129 -5.99 -17.66 -12.47
CA MET A 129 -6.43 -16.30 -12.09
C MET A 129 -7.96 -16.16 -12.12
N SER A 130 -8.66 -16.90 -13.00
CA SER A 130 -10.12 -16.92 -13.05
C SER A 130 -10.71 -17.54 -11.78
N GLN A 131 -10.19 -18.71 -11.36
CA GLN A 131 -10.62 -19.34 -10.10
C GLN A 131 -10.31 -18.46 -8.89
N LEU A 132 -9.17 -17.76 -8.88
CA LEU A 132 -8.83 -16.81 -7.82
C LEU A 132 -9.83 -15.64 -7.79
N ALA A 133 -10.22 -15.12 -8.96
CA ALA A 133 -11.22 -14.06 -9.06
C ALA A 133 -12.58 -14.53 -8.51
N ASP A 134 -12.99 -15.77 -8.81
CA ASP A 134 -14.24 -16.36 -8.27
C ASP A 134 -14.20 -16.41 -6.74
N VAL A 135 -13.10 -16.88 -6.16
CA VAL A 135 -12.91 -16.90 -4.71
C VAL A 135 -12.96 -15.48 -4.14
N TRP A 136 -12.26 -14.52 -4.76
CA TRP A 136 -12.23 -13.12 -4.32
C TRP A 136 -13.63 -12.50 -4.26
N TYR A 137 -14.33 -12.47 -5.38
CA TYR A 137 -15.63 -11.81 -5.48
C TYR A 137 -16.71 -12.51 -4.64
N LYS A 138 -16.69 -13.85 -4.58
CA LYS A 138 -17.62 -14.60 -3.75
C LYS A 138 -17.42 -14.34 -2.26
N SER A 139 -16.16 -14.25 -1.81
CA SER A 139 -15.85 -13.98 -0.39
C SER A 139 -16.24 -12.58 0.07
N HIS A 140 -16.33 -11.63 -0.87
CA HIS A 140 -16.74 -10.24 -0.59
C HIS A 140 -18.22 -9.96 -0.88
N ASP A 141 -18.99 -10.94 -1.29
CA ASP A 141 -20.39 -10.80 -1.74
C ASP A 141 -20.56 -9.82 -2.93
N GLU A 142 -19.54 -9.73 -3.79
CA GLU A 142 -19.41 -8.75 -4.87
C GLU A 142 -19.36 -9.41 -6.27
N ASN A 143 -20.09 -10.52 -6.44
CA ASN A 143 -20.15 -11.24 -7.72
C ASN A 143 -20.76 -10.40 -8.85
N TYR A 144 -21.68 -9.49 -8.50
CA TYR A 144 -22.28 -8.58 -9.47
C TYR A 144 -21.35 -7.38 -9.66
N GLY A 145 -21.18 -6.98 -10.91
CA GLY A 145 -20.38 -5.81 -11.21
C GLY A 145 -18.87 -6.04 -11.09
N ARG A 146 -18.37 -7.25 -11.36
CA ARG A 146 -16.92 -7.55 -11.37
C ARG A 146 -16.10 -6.63 -12.27
N SER A 147 -16.72 -6.06 -13.32
CA SER A 147 -16.11 -5.07 -14.19
C SER A 147 -16.30 -3.62 -13.73
N HIS A 148 -17.15 -3.37 -12.73
CA HIS A 148 -17.45 -2.02 -12.26
C HIS A 148 -16.27 -1.42 -11.52
N HIS A 149 -15.85 -0.22 -11.89
CA HIS A 149 -14.74 0.49 -11.28
C HIS A 149 -14.87 0.64 -9.76
N TYR A 150 -16.08 0.83 -9.25
CA TYR A 150 -16.39 1.01 -7.82
C TYR A 150 -16.92 -0.26 -7.15
N ASN A 151 -16.52 -1.44 -7.62
CA ASN A 151 -16.84 -2.69 -6.95
C ASN A 151 -16.38 -2.66 -5.48
N GLY A 152 -17.23 -3.06 -4.53
CA GLY A 152 -16.98 -2.92 -3.08
C GLY A 152 -15.79 -3.70 -2.57
N SER A 153 -15.41 -4.79 -3.26
CA SER A 153 -14.24 -5.61 -2.89
C SER A 153 -12.90 -4.85 -2.99
N ARG A 154 -12.87 -3.69 -3.66
CA ARG A 154 -11.65 -2.89 -3.78
C ARG A 154 -11.19 -2.23 -2.47
N TYR A 155 -12.08 -2.08 -1.49
CA TYR A 155 -11.81 -1.29 -0.28
C TYR A 155 -11.04 -2.08 0.79
N HIS A 156 -9.99 -2.78 0.39
CA HIS A 156 -9.06 -3.50 1.26
C HIS A 156 -7.62 -2.94 1.11
N MET A 157 -6.77 -3.14 2.12
CA MET A 157 -5.34 -2.74 2.10
C MET A 157 -4.62 -3.33 0.89
N LEU A 158 -4.91 -4.61 0.59
CA LEU A 158 -4.54 -5.29 -0.63
C LEU A 158 -5.80 -5.49 -1.47
N SER A 159 -5.95 -4.74 -2.55
CA SER A 159 -7.08 -4.84 -3.46
C SER A 159 -6.72 -5.70 -4.67
N LEU A 160 -7.35 -6.87 -4.78
CA LEU A 160 -7.19 -7.73 -5.95
C LEU A 160 -8.18 -7.41 -7.08
N HIS A 161 -9.16 -6.53 -6.84
CA HIS A 161 -10.07 -6.09 -7.90
C HIS A 161 -9.30 -5.50 -9.10
N ALA A 162 -8.27 -4.69 -8.84
CA ALA A 162 -7.39 -4.15 -9.87
C ALA A 162 -6.58 -5.25 -10.59
N THR A 163 -6.31 -6.38 -9.93
CA THR A 163 -5.59 -7.50 -10.55
C THR A 163 -6.41 -8.12 -11.67
N PHE A 164 -7.72 -8.26 -11.48
CA PHE A 164 -8.61 -8.88 -12.44
C PHE A 164 -9.12 -7.91 -13.52
N THR A 165 -9.11 -6.61 -13.25
CA THR A 165 -9.66 -5.59 -14.17
C THR A 165 -8.62 -4.76 -14.89
N LYS A 166 -7.43 -4.58 -14.28
CA LYS A 166 -6.37 -3.70 -14.80
C LYS A 166 -5.01 -4.40 -14.95
N GLY A 167 -4.88 -5.64 -14.49
CA GLY A 167 -3.61 -6.36 -14.50
C GLY A 167 -2.57 -5.81 -13.52
N THR A 168 -3.00 -5.18 -12.41
CA THR A 168 -2.13 -4.64 -11.37
C THR A 168 -2.57 -5.08 -9.99
N VAL A 169 -1.63 -5.33 -9.10
CA VAL A 169 -1.89 -5.49 -7.67
C VAL A 169 -1.93 -4.10 -7.04
N GLU A 170 -3.03 -3.77 -6.38
CA GLU A 170 -3.23 -2.46 -5.76
C GLU A 170 -3.06 -2.53 -4.23
N PHE A 171 -2.17 -1.68 -3.71
CA PHE A 171 -1.99 -1.45 -2.27
C PHE A 171 -2.63 -0.11 -1.90
N ARG A 172 -3.65 -0.12 -1.02
CA ARG A 172 -4.46 1.05 -0.69
C ARG A 172 -4.25 1.56 0.74
N LEU A 173 -3.39 0.91 1.52
CA LEU A 173 -3.24 1.20 2.94
C LEU A 173 -2.55 2.53 3.23
N PHE A 174 -1.76 3.07 2.34
CA PHE A 174 -0.87 4.18 2.64
C PHE A 174 -1.57 5.53 2.74
N GLN A 175 -0.99 6.37 3.57
CA GLN A 175 -1.35 7.77 3.79
C GLN A 175 -0.09 8.55 4.15
N PHE A 176 -0.11 9.87 3.97
CA PHE A 176 0.92 10.71 4.56
C PHE A 176 0.58 11.03 6.01
N ASP A 177 1.61 11.34 6.80
CA ASP A 177 1.47 11.71 8.19
C ASP A 177 0.63 12.98 8.35
N LYS A 178 -0.11 13.05 9.46
CA LYS A 178 -0.74 14.30 9.88
C LYS A 178 0.33 15.36 10.12
N PRO A 179 0.07 16.63 9.74
CA PRO A 179 0.99 17.70 10.04
C PRO A 179 1.27 17.80 11.53
N ALA A 180 2.54 17.83 11.92
CA ALA A 180 2.93 18.08 13.32
C ALA A 180 2.95 19.59 13.57
N ASN A 181 2.22 20.06 14.59
CA ASN A 181 2.21 21.47 15.03
C ASN A 181 1.95 22.48 13.91
N GLY A 182 1.16 22.10 12.88
CA GLY A 182 0.83 23.00 11.77
C GLY A 182 1.97 23.31 10.80
N LYS A 183 3.16 22.77 11.00
CA LYS A 183 4.35 23.10 10.20
C LYS A 183 4.57 22.22 8.96
N GLN A 184 3.92 21.07 8.89
CA GLN A 184 4.01 20.15 7.74
C GLN A 184 2.65 20.04 7.06
N ASN A 185 2.65 19.87 5.77
CA ASN A 185 1.42 19.73 4.95
C ASN A 185 1.12 18.28 4.54
N GLY A 186 1.69 17.32 5.24
CA GLY A 186 1.47 15.89 5.05
C GLY A 186 2.30 15.25 3.94
N LEU A 187 2.51 15.94 2.84
CA LEU A 187 3.29 15.43 1.70
C LEU A 187 4.75 15.15 2.08
N HIS A 188 5.19 13.90 1.95
CA HIS A 188 6.54 13.48 2.32
C HIS A 188 7.17 12.55 1.27
N ALA A 189 8.12 13.06 0.49
CA ALA A 189 8.77 12.36 -0.61
C ALA A 189 9.46 11.05 -0.17
N GLY A 190 10.08 11.04 1.01
CA GLY A 190 10.72 9.85 1.57
C GLY A 190 9.72 8.75 1.96
N GLN A 191 8.56 9.13 2.51
CA GLN A 191 7.49 8.16 2.79
C GLN A 191 6.98 7.52 1.51
N LEU A 192 6.72 8.31 0.47
CA LEU A 192 6.24 7.80 -0.81
C LEU A 192 7.22 6.78 -1.42
N LYS A 193 8.54 7.11 -1.45
CA LYS A 193 9.58 6.16 -1.88
C LYS A 193 9.53 4.88 -1.05
N SER A 194 9.45 4.99 0.28
CA SER A 194 9.40 3.84 1.18
C SER A 194 8.19 2.94 0.92
N TYR A 195 7.03 3.52 0.64
CA TYR A 195 5.81 2.77 0.33
C TYR A 195 5.93 2.01 -1.00
N ILE A 196 6.49 2.65 -2.03
CA ILE A 196 6.74 2.00 -3.32
C ILE A 196 7.73 0.83 -3.15
N GLN A 197 8.82 1.05 -2.43
CA GLN A 197 9.82 0.02 -2.13
C GLN A 197 9.19 -1.18 -1.42
N LEU A 198 8.31 -0.94 -0.43
CA LEU A 198 7.61 -2.03 0.27
C LEU A 198 6.70 -2.81 -0.68
N CYS A 199 5.90 -2.15 -1.51
CA CYS A 199 5.01 -2.83 -2.46
C CYS A 199 5.80 -3.71 -3.45
N LEU A 200 6.90 -3.20 -3.98
CA LEU A 200 7.78 -3.96 -4.89
C LEU A 200 8.38 -5.18 -4.20
N ALA A 201 8.91 -5.00 -2.99
CA ALA A 201 9.52 -6.08 -2.21
C ALA A 201 8.50 -7.16 -1.81
N LEU A 202 7.28 -6.77 -1.42
CA LEU A 202 6.19 -7.71 -1.11
C LEU A 202 5.78 -8.52 -2.34
N SER A 203 5.63 -7.84 -3.50
CA SER A 203 5.33 -8.50 -4.77
C SER A 203 6.42 -9.51 -5.14
N GLN A 204 7.68 -9.13 -4.99
CA GLN A 204 8.82 -10.01 -5.29
C GLN A 204 8.89 -11.19 -4.33
N MET A 205 8.83 -10.96 -3.02
CA MET A 205 8.81 -12.03 -2.01
C MET A 205 7.69 -13.04 -2.27
N ALA A 206 6.49 -12.58 -2.61
CA ALA A 206 5.35 -13.46 -2.89
C ALA A 206 5.58 -14.38 -4.09
N LYS A 207 6.39 -13.97 -5.07
CA LYS A 207 6.77 -14.79 -6.23
C LYS A 207 7.85 -15.81 -5.88
N GLU A 208 8.76 -15.47 -4.97
CA GLU A 208 9.93 -16.30 -4.62
C GLU A 208 9.61 -17.37 -3.57
N VAL A 209 8.74 -17.06 -2.60
CA VAL A 209 8.45 -18.01 -1.54
C VAL A 209 7.61 -19.19 -2.03
N LYS A 210 7.96 -20.39 -1.58
CA LYS A 210 7.21 -21.60 -1.90
C LYS A 210 5.77 -21.53 -1.36
N SER A 211 5.61 -20.97 -0.15
CA SER A 211 4.32 -20.74 0.51
C SER A 211 4.47 -19.68 1.59
N ALA A 212 3.35 -19.05 1.97
CA ALA A 212 3.28 -18.08 3.06
C ALA A 212 2.11 -18.42 3.99
N SER A 213 2.25 -18.13 5.27
CA SER A 213 1.21 -18.26 6.28
C SER A 213 0.47 -16.94 6.47
N ALA A 214 -0.85 -16.98 6.63
CA ALA A 214 -1.65 -15.82 7.01
C ALA A 214 -1.67 -15.56 8.53
N LYS A 215 -1.08 -16.47 9.34
CA LYS A 215 -1.11 -16.34 10.81
C LYS A 215 -0.26 -15.16 11.26
N PRO A 216 -0.84 -14.18 11.97
CA PRO A 216 -0.08 -13.08 12.54
C PRO A 216 0.98 -13.57 13.50
N GLN A 217 2.15 -12.95 13.45
CA GLN A 217 3.19 -13.19 14.45
C GLN A 217 2.87 -12.36 15.70
N GLN A 218 2.64 -13.03 16.81
CA GLN A 218 2.60 -12.37 18.11
C GLN A 218 4.03 -11.99 18.51
N THR A 219 4.23 -10.75 18.89
CA THR A 219 5.52 -10.23 19.31
C THR A 219 5.36 -9.18 20.40
N GLU A 220 6.19 -9.29 21.44
CA GLU A 220 6.32 -8.27 22.48
C GLU A 220 7.24 -7.11 22.06
N ASN A 221 8.01 -7.31 20.98
CA ASN A 221 8.90 -6.31 20.42
C ASN A 221 8.60 -6.07 18.93
N PRO A 222 7.56 -5.26 18.63
CA PRO A 222 7.15 -4.99 17.25
C PRO A 222 8.24 -4.29 16.43
N LYS A 223 9.08 -3.47 17.06
CA LYS A 223 10.19 -2.79 16.36
C LYS A 223 11.23 -3.80 15.86
N TYR A 224 11.60 -4.78 16.67
CA TYR A 224 12.48 -5.88 16.26
C TYR A 224 11.86 -6.74 15.16
N ALA A 225 10.58 -7.07 15.32
CA ALA A 225 9.84 -7.86 14.33
C ALA A 225 9.80 -7.17 12.97
N MET A 226 9.47 -5.87 12.94
CA MET A 226 9.47 -5.07 11.73
C MET A 226 10.86 -5.01 11.10
N ARG A 227 11.90 -4.68 11.88
CA ARG A 227 13.27 -4.64 11.36
C ARG A 227 13.67 -5.98 10.72
N THR A 228 13.40 -7.10 11.41
CA THR A 228 13.72 -8.42 10.91
C THR A 228 12.97 -8.75 9.62
N TRP A 229 11.71 -8.38 9.54
CA TRP A 229 10.91 -8.57 8.34
C TRP A 229 11.44 -7.73 7.17
N LEU A 230 11.76 -6.44 7.40
CA LEU A 230 12.36 -5.58 6.38
C LEU A 230 13.68 -6.14 5.84
N LEU A 231 14.54 -6.70 6.70
CA LEU A 231 15.77 -7.36 6.25
C LEU A 231 15.48 -8.57 5.36
N ARG A 232 14.46 -9.37 5.67
CA ARG A 232 14.00 -10.49 4.83
C ARG A 232 13.44 -10.03 3.49
N LEU A 233 12.86 -8.83 3.44
CA LEU A 233 12.38 -8.17 2.24
C LEU A 233 13.51 -7.52 1.42
N GLY A 234 14.77 -7.60 1.87
CA GLY A 234 15.92 -7.03 1.17
C GLY A 234 16.17 -5.55 1.47
N PHE A 235 15.59 -4.97 2.52
CA PHE A 235 15.83 -3.58 2.91
C PHE A 235 17.20 -3.41 3.58
N ILE A 236 18.26 -3.58 2.80
CA ILE A 236 19.66 -3.55 3.23
C ILE A 236 20.37 -2.40 2.51
N GLY A 237 21.35 -1.77 3.19
CA GLY A 237 22.13 -0.67 2.61
C GLY A 237 21.45 0.71 2.71
N ASP A 238 22.12 1.72 2.16
CA ASP A 238 21.74 3.13 2.29
C ASP A 238 20.48 3.47 1.50
N GLU A 239 20.23 2.80 0.39
CA GLU A 239 19.04 2.96 -0.44
C GLU A 239 17.76 2.82 0.38
N PHE A 240 17.75 1.93 1.37
CA PHE A 240 16.57 1.62 2.18
C PHE A 240 16.61 2.24 3.59
N LYS A 241 17.58 3.13 3.89
CA LYS A 241 17.71 3.76 5.20
C LYS A 241 16.42 4.48 5.60
N THR A 242 15.93 5.36 4.73
CA THR A 242 14.67 6.10 4.99
C THR A 242 13.48 5.15 5.18
N ALA A 243 13.39 4.09 4.40
CA ALA A 243 12.30 3.13 4.52
C ALA A 243 12.36 2.38 5.87
N ARG A 244 13.55 1.93 6.30
CA ARG A 244 13.70 1.32 7.63
C ARG A 244 13.25 2.27 8.74
N ASP A 245 13.60 3.55 8.66
CA ASP A 245 13.16 4.56 9.63
C ASP A 245 11.64 4.76 9.59
N VAL A 246 11.05 4.92 8.41
CA VAL A 246 9.59 5.10 8.23
C VAL A 246 8.80 3.96 8.87
N PHE A 247 9.25 2.71 8.69
CA PHE A 247 8.52 1.54 9.17
C PHE A 247 8.86 1.14 10.62
N THR A 248 9.90 1.70 11.25
CA THR A 248 10.29 1.28 12.61
C THR A 248 10.14 2.38 13.67
N ASN A 249 10.20 3.65 13.32
CA ASN A 249 10.32 4.75 14.28
C ASN A 249 9.18 4.86 15.29
N ARG A 250 7.95 4.47 14.89
CA ARG A 250 6.76 4.54 15.76
C ARG A 250 6.54 3.31 16.62
N LEU A 251 7.17 2.22 16.26
CA LEU A 251 7.00 0.96 16.98
C LEU A 251 7.75 0.98 18.30
N SER A 252 7.14 0.41 19.33
CA SER A 252 7.77 0.21 20.62
C SER A 252 8.81 -0.92 20.59
N GLY A 253 9.72 -0.90 21.52
CA GLY A 253 10.75 -1.93 21.67
C GLY A 253 12.12 -1.50 21.13
N ASP A 254 13.01 -2.45 20.98
CA ASP A 254 14.40 -2.29 20.56
C ASP A 254 14.64 -2.92 19.20
N THR A 255 15.47 -2.32 18.36
CA THR A 255 15.80 -2.85 17.02
C THR A 255 16.86 -3.94 17.07
N ALA A 256 17.71 -3.97 18.08
CA ALA A 256 18.87 -4.86 18.17
C ALA A 256 18.58 -6.14 18.96
N PHE A 257 17.74 -6.06 19.99
CA PHE A 257 17.53 -7.15 20.94
C PHE A 257 16.07 -7.60 20.92
N ARG A 258 15.84 -8.90 20.60
CA ARG A 258 14.51 -9.49 20.53
C ARG A 258 13.73 -9.36 21.84
N ASN A 259 14.38 -9.61 22.98
CA ASN A 259 13.79 -9.61 24.30
C ASN A 259 14.08 -8.31 25.11
N GLY A 260 14.44 -7.23 24.42
CA GLY A 260 14.91 -6.02 25.07
C GLY A 260 16.37 -6.11 25.54
N ARG A 261 16.94 -4.99 26.01
CA ARG A 261 18.24 -5.01 26.68
C ARG A 261 18.05 -5.63 28.05
N VAL A 262 18.83 -6.69 28.35
CA VAL A 262 19.01 -7.13 29.73
C VAL A 262 19.80 -6.03 30.42
N ALA A 263 19.25 -5.45 31.49
CA ALA A 263 19.88 -4.41 32.29
C ALA A 263 21.09 -5.01 33.06
#